data_13c50502bdb5430d9990a324282b1bbf
#
_entry.id   13c50502bdb5430d9990a324282b1bbf
#
_cell.length_a   1.000
_cell.length_b   1.000
_cell.length_c   1.000
_cell.angle_alpha   90.00
_cell.angle_beta   90.00
_cell.angle_gamma   90.00
#
_symmetry.space_group_name_H-M   'P 1'
#
loop_
_entity.id
_entity.type
_entity.pdbx_description
1 polymer ?
#
loop_
_entity_poly.entity_id
_entity_poly.type
_entity_poly.pdbx_seq_one_letter_code
_entity_poly.pdbx_strand_id
1 'polypeptide(L)'
;MPSKQELRSEETKKSILHAASKLFAKNGYDHVTMREIAKEAGCSHTTIYIYFKDKEALLHKLSMPVLQDLKEKMGTISLTSNITSEEKLKEISREYIYFCHLNRSMYTIFISAKSARVDAEEQHSEINKVRLEIFNIIRDVIQKCLVMDDGERILAFSRIFFFHIQGIVATYSYPHEPIEVLMERLTPTFDEAVEILLLGFKEKLKHKGL
;
A
#
# COMPACT_ATOMS: atom_id res chain seq x y z
N MET A 1 14.97 -16.67 29.06
CA MET A 1 14.19 -15.46 29.40
C MET A 1 15.04 -14.25 29.01
N PRO A 2 14.46 -13.22 28.42
CA PRO A 2 15.21 -12.03 28.05
C PRO A 2 15.75 -11.33 29.31
N SER A 3 16.96 -10.80 29.22
CA SER A 3 17.57 -10.05 30.32
C SER A 3 16.81 -8.73 30.58
N LYS A 4 16.97 -8.16 31.76
CA LYS A 4 16.38 -6.86 32.12
C LYS A 4 16.82 -5.74 31.15
N GLN A 5 18.02 -5.86 30.58
CA GLN A 5 18.58 -4.93 29.61
C GLN A 5 17.90 -5.06 28.23
N GLU A 6 17.64 -6.30 27.79
CA GLU A 6 16.92 -6.57 26.54
C GLU A 6 15.47 -6.08 26.62
N LEU A 7 14.79 -6.28 27.76
CA LEU A 7 13.44 -5.76 27.96
C LEU A 7 13.38 -4.23 27.88
N ARG A 8 14.31 -3.53 28.53
CA ARG A 8 14.41 -2.06 28.46
C ARG A 8 14.73 -1.56 27.04
N SER A 9 15.55 -2.30 26.33
CA SER A 9 15.89 -1.99 24.92
C SER A 9 14.65 -2.09 24.03
N GLU A 10 13.87 -3.16 24.14
CA GLU A 10 12.63 -3.34 23.37
C GLU A 10 11.55 -2.31 23.77
N GLU A 11 11.42 -1.95 25.04
CA GLU A 11 10.52 -0.88 25.49
C GLU A 11 10.91 0.47 24.85
N THR A 12 12.17 0.82 24.86
CA THR A 12 12.67 2.06 24.23
C THR A 12 12.39 2.07 22.73
N LYS A 13 12.63 0.96 22.05
CA LYS A 13 12.37 0.81 20.62
C LYS A 13 10.86 0.95 20.29
N LYS A 14 10.00 0.35 21.09
CA LYS A 14 8.54 0.50 20.95
C LYS A 14 8.11 1.95 21.18
N SER A 15 8.66 2.64 22.19
CA SER A 15 8.36 4.05 22.46
C SER A 15 8.77 4.94 21.29
N ILE A 16 9.93 4.70 20.68
CA ILE A 16 10.39 5.44 19.49
C ILE A 16 9.46 5.21 18.30
N LEU A 17 9.07 3.98 18.03
CA LEU A 17 8.15 3.66 16.93
C LEU A 17 6.77 4.28 17.15
N HIS A 18 6.25 4.24 18.38
CA HIS A 18 4.96 4.87 18.72
C HIS A 18 5.01 6.38 18.53
N ALA A 19 6.08 7.04 19.02
CA ALA A 19 6.30 8.47 18.84
C ALA A 19 6.40 8.86 17.36
N ALA A 20 7.15 8.08 16.57
CA ALA A 20 7.29 8.30 15.14
C ALA A 20 5.95 8.18 14.41
N SER A 21 5.18 7.12 14.67
CA SER A 21 3.85 6.91 14.10
C SER A 21 2.91 8.07 14.40
N LYS A 22 2.85 8.51 15.67
CA LYS A 22 2.02 9.64 16.11
C LYS A 22 2.40 10.95 15.42
N LEU A 23 3.71 11.26 15.35
CA LEU A 23 4.19 12.49 14.74
C LEU A 23 4.00 12.48 13.22
N PHE A 24 4.27 11.37 12.54
CA PHE A 24 4.04 11.24 11.11
C PHE A 24 2.55 11.39 10.75
N ALA A 25 1.65 10.81 11.55
CA ALA A 25 0.22 10.96 11.36
C ALA A 25 -0.26 12.41 11.53
N LYS A 26 0.30 13.13 12.52
CA LYS A 26 -0.12 14.49 12.85
C LYS A 26 0.47 15.56 11.93
N ASN A 27 1.76 15.47 11.64
CA ASN A 27 2.53 16.54 11.00
C ASN A 27 2.95 16.19 9.56
N GLY A 28 2.75 14.95 9.11
CA GLY A 28 3.31 14.42 7.87
C GLY A 28 4.79 14.03 8.03
N TYR A 29 5.22 13.09 7.18
CA TYR A 29 6.58 12.54 7.22
C TYR A 29 7.66 13.60 7.03
N ASP A 30 7.50 14.48 6.03
CA ASP A 30 8.54 15.44 5.63
C ASP A 30 8.85 16.46 6.72
N HIS A 31 7.84 16.84 7.49
CA HIS A 31 7.95 17.88 8.52
C HIS A 31 8.40 17.37 9.89
N VAL A 32 8.64 16.06 10.05
CA VAL A 32 9.09 15.46 11.32
C VAL A 32 10.57 15.15 11.29
N THR A 33 11.27 15.49 12.36
CA THR A 33 12.70 15.24 12.53
C THR A 33 12.98 14.13 13.54
N MET A 34 14.14 13.46 13.44
CA MET A 34 14.60 12.46 14.41
C MET A 34 14.70 13.04 15.83
N ARG A 35 14.99 14.34 15.96
CA ARG A 35 15.08 15.04 17.25
C ARG A 35 13.71 15.17 17.92
N GLU A 36 12.68 15.51 17.16
CA GLU A 36 11.31 15.58 17.66
C GLU A 36 10.80 14.20 18.07
N ILE A 37 11.09 13.16 17.28
CA ILE A 37 10.73 11.78 17.61
C ILE A 37 11.41 11.35 18.92
N ALA A 38 12.70 11.61 19.09
CA ALA A 38 13.43 11.30 20.32
C ALA A 38 12.82 12.00 21.55
N LYS A 39 12.48 13.30 21.41
CA LYS A 39 11.82 14.09 22.46
C LYS A 39 10.45 13.50 22.83
N GLU A 40 9.62 13.18 21.87
CA GLU A 40 8.30 12.59 22.07
C GLU A 40 8.39 11.18 22.68
N ALA A 41 9.41 10.41 22.30
CA ALA A 41 9.67 9.07 22.85
C ALA A 41 10.29 9.07 24.26
N GLY A 42 10.65 10.24 24.79
CA GLY A 42 11.30 10.36 26.10
C GLY A 42 12.74 9.86 26.13
N CYS A 43 13.45 9.85 24.98
CA CYS A 43 14.84 9.42 24.90
C CYS A 43 15.77 10.54 24.38
N SER A 44 17.10 10.35 24.56
CA SER A 44 18.08 11.30 24.03
C SER A 44 18.17 11.22 22.50
N HIS A 45 18.60 12.33 21.87
CA HIS A 45 18.88 12.37 20.43
C HIS A 45 19.94 11.33 20.01
N THR A 46 20.91 11.04 20.88
CA THR A 46 21.91 10.00 20.64
C THR A 46 21.31 8.60 20.75
N THR A 47 20.38 8.41 21.69
CA THR A 47 19.75 7.10 21.94
C THR A 47 18.93 6.64 20.72
N ILE A 48 18.23 7.54 20.04
CA ILE A 48 17.40 7.13 18.91
C ILE A 48 18.24 6.51 17.77
N TYR A 49 19.47 7.01 17.55
CA TYR A 49 20.38 6.49 16.51
C TYR A 49 21.00 5.14 16.85
N ILE A 50 20.93 4.69 18.11
CA ILE A 50 21.30 3.33 18.48
C ILE A 50 20.31 2.31 17.88
N TYR A 51 19.04 2.71 17.77
CA TYR A 51 17.96 1.83 17.32
C TYR A 51 17.60 2.01 15.84
N PHE A 52 17.67 3.23 15.34
CA PHE A 52 17.24 3.58 13.99
C PHE A 52 18.22 4.54 13.34
N LYS A 53 18.85 4.10 12.27
CA LYS A 53 19.86 4.86 11.52
C LYS A 53 19.33 6.23 11.08
N ASP A 54 18.10 6.29 10.63
CA ASP A 54 17.47 7.48 10.07
C ASP A 54 15.93 7.38 10.13
N LYS A 55 15.26 8.41 9.67
CA LYS A 55 13.80 8.51 9.60
C LYS A 55 13.20 7.49 8.64
N GLU A 56 13.91 7.13 7.58
CA GLU A 56 13.48 6.12 6.61
C GLU A 56 13.44 4.71 7.22
N ALA A 57 14.42 4.36 8.06
CA ALA A 57 14.43 3.10 8.79
C ALA A 57 13.26 2.97 9.77
N LEU A 58 12.87 4.07 10.44
CA LEU A 58 11.66 4.13 11.28
C LEU A 58 10.40 3.86 10.47
N LEU A 59 10.28 4.55 9.35
CA LEU A 59 9.17 4.41 8.45
C LEU A 59 9.06 2.99 7.90
N HIS A 60 10.17 2.45 7.41
CA HIS A 60 10.25 1.07 6.95
C HIS A 60 9.72 0.09 8.01
N LYS A 61 10.15 0.26 9.26
CA LYS A 61 9.73 -0.61 10.36
C LYS A 61 8.24 -0.48 10.70
N LEU A 62 7.68 0.71 10.56
CA LEU A 62 6.24 0.96 10.76
C LEU A 62 5.39 0.44 9.60
N SER A 63 5.90 0.54 8.38
CA SER A 63 5.14 0.28 7.16
C SER A 63 5.08 -1.20 6.79
N MET A 64 6.16 -1.95 7.01
CA MET A 64 6.26 -3.33 6.57
C MET A 64 5.13 -4.24 7.10
N PRO A 65 4.76 -4.21 8.40
CA PRO A 65 3.70 -5.06 8.90
C PRO A 65 2.36 -4.80 8.22
N VAL A 66 2.00 -3.52 8.02
CA VAL A 66 0.72 -3.15 7.41
C VAL A 66 0.68 -3.43 5.91
N LEU A 67 1.82 -3.30 5.20
CA LEU A 67 1.90 -3.70 3.79
C LEU A 67 1.81 -5.21 3.60
N GLN A 68 2.42 -5.98 4.48
CA GLN A 68 2.32 -7.43 4.46
C GLN A 68 0.89 -7.90 4.73
N ASP A 69 0.19 -7.28 5.69
CA ASP A 69 -1.23 -7.54 5.96
C ASP A 69 -2.09 -7.27 4.71
N LEU A 70 -1.88 -6.13 4.04
CA LEU A 70 -2.56 -5.85 2.76
C LEU A 70 -2.27 -6.91 1.71
N LYS A 71 -1.00 -7.28 1.52
CA LYS A 71 -0.61 -8.32 0.57
C LYS A 71 -1.30 -9.65 0.87
N GLU A 72 -1.33 -10.06 2.14
CA GLU A 72 -1.97 -11.32 2.57
C GLU A 72 -3.48 -11.30 2.33
N LYS A 73 -4.17 -10.20 2.64
CA LYS A 73 -5.60 -10.04 2.37
C LYS A 73 -5.91 -10.10 0.88
N MET A 74 -5.20 -9.33 0.06
CA MET A 74 -5.37 -9.36 -1.40
C MET A 74 -5.04 -10.73 -1.98
N GLY A 75 -4.00 -11.40 -1.47
CA GLY A 75 -3.64 -12.77 -1.84
C GLY A 75 -4.77 -13.75 -1.53
N THR A 76 -5.36 -13.68 -0.33
CA THR A 76 -6.51 -14.50 0.07
C THR A 76 -7.70 -14.30 -0.86
N ILE A 77 -8.07 -13.05 -1.17
CA ILE A 77 -9.13 -12.73 -2.11
C ILE A 77 -8.84 -13.36 -3.49
N SER A 78 -7.60 -13.24 -3.98
CA SER A 78 -7.20 -13.77 -5.29
C SER A 78 -7.34 -15.28 -5.42
N LEU A 79 -7.23 -16.01 -4.28
CA LEU A 79 -7.33 -17.46 -4.20
C LEU A 79 -8.74 -17.98 -3.88
N THR A 80 -9.68 -17.12 -3.53
CA THR A 80 -11.07 -17.51 -3.23
C THR A 80 -11.69 -18.22 -4.43
N SER A 81 -12.32 -19.37 -4.24
CA SER A 81 -12.86 -20.18 -5.33
C SER A 81 -14.31 -19.86 -5.73
N ASN A 82 -15.08 -19.23 -4.83
CA ASN A 82 -16.53 -19.10 -4.96
C ASN A 82 -17.00 -17.82 -5.69
N ILE A 83 -16.08 -17.00 -6.17
CA ILE A 83 -16.36 -15.74 -6.87
C ILE A 83 -15.59 -15.67 -8.18
N THR A 84 -16.10 -14.91 -9.13
CA THR A 84 -15.47 -14.71 -10.44
C THR A 84 -14.18 -13.90 -10.35
N SER A 85 -13.33 -13.98 -11.37
CA SER A 85 -12.11 -13.15 -11.42
C SER A 85 -12.44 -11.65 -11.43
N GLU A 86 -13.55 -11.25 -12.01
CA GLU A 86 -14.03 -9.86 -12.01
C GLU A 86 -14.41 -9.40 -10.61
N GLU A 87 -15.14 -10.23 -9.85
CA GLU A 87 -15.49 -9.91 -8.47
C GLU A 87 -14.26 -9.86 -7.56
N LYS A 88 -13.30 -10.79 -7.75
CA LYS A 88 -12.00 -10.70 -7.06
C LYS A 88 -11.29 -9.37 -7.31
N LEU A 89 -11.31 -8.89 -8.55
CA LEU A 89 -10.67 -7.63 -8.89
C LEU A 89 -11.35 -6.44 -8.20
N LYS A 90 -12.69 -6.45 -8.09
CA LYS A 90 -13.45 -5.45 -7.33
C LYS A 90 -13.10 -5.50 -5.84
N GLU A 91 -13.14 -6.68 -5.22
CA GLU A 91 -12.79 -6.84 -3.80
C GLU A 91 -11.35 -6.42 -3.50
N ILE A 92 -10.38 -6.81 -4.33
CA ILE A 92 -8.98 -6.38 -4.22
C ILE A 92 -8.86 -4.86 -4.33
N SER A 93 -9.61 -4.23 -5.25
CA SER A 93 -9.62 -2.78 -5.41
C SER A 93 -10.19 -2.07 -4.18
N ARG A 94 -11.29 -2.58 -3.62
CA ARG A 94 -11.91 -2.06 -2.38
C ARG A 94 -10.94 -2.15 -1.20
N GLU A 95 -10.31 -3.33 -1.01
CA GLU A 95 -9.34 -3.53 0.08
C GLU A 95 -8.14 -2.59 -0.07
N TYR A 96 -7.60 -2.42 -1.29
CA TYR A 96 -6.49 -1.50 -1.55
C TYR A 96 -6.87 -0.05 -1.27
N ILE A 97 -8.02 0.41 -1.74
CA ILE A 97 -8.52 1.79 -1.52
C ILE A 97 -8.75 2.03 -0.03
N TYR A 98 -9.44 1.10 0.65
CA TYR A 98 -9.68 1.16 2.09
C TYR A 98 -8.37 1.24 2.88
N PHE A 99 -7.42 0.37 2.58
CA PHE A 99 -6.09 0.36 3.19
C PHE A 99 -5.37 1.70 3.05
N CYS A 100 -5.35 2.27 1.85
CA CYS A 100 -4.68 3.55 1.59
C CYS A 100 -5.30 4.69 2.39
N HIS A 101 -6.62 4.70 2.53
CA HIS A 101 -7.32 5.72 3.32
C HIS A 101 -7.19 5.52 4.83
N LEU A 102 -7.17 4.30 5.31
CA LEU A 102 -6.93 3.98 6.71
C LEU A 102 -5.51 4.35 7.15
N ASN A 103 -4.53 4.16 6.25
CA ASN A 103 -3.11 4.36 6.52
C ASN A 103 -2.53 5.59 5.79
N ARG A 104 -3.26 6.70 5.75
CA ARG A 104 -2.92 7.90 4.96
C ARG A 104 -1.53 8.45 5.17
N SER A 105 -1.10 8.56 6.42
CA SER A 105 0.24 9.06 6.74
C SER A 105 1.34 8.17 6.16
N MET A 106 1.07 6.86 6.06
CA MET A 106 1.97 5.90 5.42
C MET A 106 1.82 5.91 3.90
N TYR A 107 0.59 6.08 3.38
CA TYR A 107 0.33 6.13 1.94
C TYR A 107 1.13 7.24 1.24
N THR A 108 1.14 8.46 1.79
CA THR A 108 1.96 9.57 1.27
C THR A 108 3.44 9.17 1.18
N ILE A 109 3.91 8.39 2.12
CA ILE A 109 5.27 7.90 2.17
C ILE A 109 5.51 6.79 1.16
N PHE A 110 4.55 5.88 0.95
CA PHE A 110 4.64 4.83 -0.07
C PHE A 110 4.74 5.39 -1.49
N ILE A 111 4.13 6.56 -1.72
CA ILE A 111 4.14 7.21 -3.03
C ILE A 111 5.32 8.17 -3.19
N SER A 112 5.67 8.93 -2.15
CA SER A 112 6.63 10.04 -2.26
C SER A 112 8.07 9.70 -1.88
N ALA A 113 8.30 8.69 -1.00
CA ALA A 113 9.66 8.34 -0.60
C ALA A 113 10.32 7.49 -1.68
N LYS A 114 11.26 8.05 -2.47
CA LYS A 114 12.22 7.37 -3.38
C LYS A 114 11.78 5.98 -3.88
N SER A 115 10.47 5.83 -4.12
CA SER A 115 9.89 4.56 -4.50
C SER A 115 10.26 4.27 -5.94
N ALA A 116 10.93 3.16 -6.17
CA ALA A 116 11.03 2.59 -7.49
C ALA A 116 9.63 2.39 -8.08
N ARG A 117 9.53 2.39 -9.40
CA ARG A 117 8.28 2.02 -10.07
C ARG A 117 7.79 0.68 -9.51
N VAL A 118 6.49 0.58 -9.23
CA VAL A 118 5.89 -0.64 -8.66
C VAL A 118 6.04 -1.89 -9.55
N ASP A 119 6.28 -1.66 -10.82
CA ASP A 119 6.43 -2.68 -11.88
C ASP A 119 7.89 -2.88 -12.33
N ALA A 120 8.88 -2.30 -11.62
CA ALA A 120 10.28 -2.53 -11.91
C ALA A 120 10.72 -3.89 -11.35
N GLU A 121 11.38 -4.69 -12.16
CA GLU A 121 11.84 -6.03 -11.77
C GLU A 121 12.95 -5.98 -10.70
N GLU A 122 13.86 -4.99 -10.81
CA GLU A 122 14.93 -4.81 -9.81
C GLU A 122 14.44 -3.94 -8.66
N GLN A 123 14.22 -4.57 -7.52
CA GLN A 123 13.80 -3.90 -6.28
C GLN A 123 14.89 -3.98 -5.22
N HIS A 124 15.46 -2.82 -4.87
CA HIS A 124 16.56 -2.73 -3.90
C HIS A 124 16.10 -2.67 -2.43
N SER A 125 14.81 -2.37 -2.18
CA SER A 125 14.28 -2.29 -0.81
C SER A 125 13.17 -3.32 -0.58
N GLU A 126 13.04 -3.82 0.65
CA GLU A 126 12.00 -4.77 1.04
C GLU A 126 10.58 -4.19 0.83
N ILE A 127 10.40 -2.88 1.07
CA ILE A 127 9.12 -2.19 0.79
C ILE A 127 8.77 -2.30 -0.70
N ASN A 128 9.73 -2.03 -1.58
CA ASN A 128 9.49 -2.09 -3.02
C ASN A 128 9.20 -3.53 -3.49
N LYS A 129 9.82 -4.53 -2.88
CA LYS A 129 9.48 -5.95 -3.16
C LYS A 129 8.02 -6.24 -2.82
N VAL A 130 7.55 -5.88 -1.63
CA VAL A 130 6.15 -6.09 -1.24
C VAL A 130 5.20 -5.30 -2.14
N ARG A 131 5.55 -4.08 -2.55
CA ARG A 131 4.76 -3.28 -3.50
C ARG A 131 4.66 -3.96 -4.87
N LEU A 132 5.75 -4.53 -5.37
CA LEU A 132 5.75 -5.32 -6.60
C LEU A 132 4.87 -6.56 -6.46
N GLU A 133 4.93 -7.26 -5.33
CA GLU A 133 4.08 -8.43 -5.06
C GLU A 133 2.59 -8.05 -5.05
N ILE A 134 2.23 -6.93 -4.42
CA ILE A 134 0.86 -6.37 -4.45
C ILE A 134 0.43 -6.05 -5.89
N PHE A 135 1.28 -5.38 -6.67
CA PHE A 135 1.02 -5.10 -8.07
C PHE A 135 0.83 -6.39 -8.89
N ASN A 136 1.65 -7.41 -8.65
CA ASN A 136 1.55 -8.70 -9.33
C ASN A 136 0.25 -9.44 -9.01
N ILE A 137 -0.28 -9.35 -7.76
CA ILE A 137 -1.59 -9.91 -7.43
C ILE A 137 -2.68 -9.28 -8.31
N ILE A 138 -2.67 -7.96 -8.48
CA ILE A 138 -3.61 -7.26 -9.37
C ILE A 138 -3.43 -7.72 -10.82
N ARG A 139 -2.19 -7.78 -11.31
CA ARG A 139 -1.86 -8.23 -12.66
C ARG A 139 -2.39 -9.65 -12.95
N ASP A 140 -2.15 -10.57 -12.02
CA ASP A 140 -2.56 -11.98 -12.18
C ASP A 140 -4.10 -12.12 -12.22
N VAL A 141 -4.82 -11.29 -11.45
CA VAL A 141 -6.29 -11.29 -11.49
C VAL A 141 -6.81 -10.66 -12.79
N ILE A 142 -6.22 -9.56 -13.26
CA ILE A 142 -6.58 -8.97 -14.56
C ILE A 142 -6.30 -9.96 -15.69
N GLN A 143 -5.18 -10.67 -15.65
CA GLN A 143 -4.83 -11.70 -16.62
C GLN A 143 -5.92 -12.79 -16.70
N LYS A 144 -6.42 -13.24 -15.54
CA LYS A 144 -7.54 -14.21 -15.46
C LYS A 144 -8.86 -13.63 -15.99
N CYS A 145 -9.17 -12.33 -15.70
CA CYS A 145 -10.36 -11.65 -16.21
C CYS A 145 -10.38 -11.56 -17.75
N LEU A 146 -9.19 -11.41 -18.34
CA LEU A 146 -9.03 -11.20 -19.79
C LEU A 146 -8.69 -12.47 -20.54
N VAL A 147 -8.42 -13.60 -19.83
CA VAL A 147 -7.99 -14.87 -20.42
C VAL A 147 -6.82 -14.67 -21.39
N MET A 148 -5.76 -14.02 -20.90
CA MET A 148 -4.58 -13.64 -21.69
C MET A 148 -3.34 -14.38 -21.18
N ASP A 149 -2.38 -14.58 -22.09
CA ASP A 149 -1.02 -14.94 -21.72
C ASP A 149 -0.26 -13.72 -21.14
N ASP A 150 0.80 -13.99 -20.39
CA ASP A 150 1.68 -12.94 -19.87
C ASP A 150 2.43 -12.25 -21.03
N GLY A 151 2.75 -10.97 -20.85
CA GLY A 151 3.45 -10.18 -21.85
C GLY A 151 3.31 -8.68 -21.63
N GLU A 152 3.86 -7.90 -22.55
CA GLU A 152 3.84 -6.43 -22.48
C GLU A 152 2.42 -5.84 -22.40
N ARG A 153 1.46 -6.50 -23.01
CA ARG A 153 0.09 -5.99 -23.09
C ARG A 153 -0.64 -6.13 -21.75
N ILE A 154 -0.50 -7.25 -21.06
CA ILE A 154 -1.09 -7.42 -19.73
C ILE A 154 -0.42 -6.46 -18.75
N LEU A 155 0.87 -6.21 -18.87
CA LEU A 155 1.58 -5.22 -18.07
C LEU A 155 1.03 -3.81 -18.31
N ALA A 156 0.75 -3.44 -19.57
CA ALA A 156 0.16 -2.14 -19.90
C ALA A 156 -1.24 -1.98 -19.29
N PHE A 157 -2.11 -3.00 -19.38
CA PHE A 157 -3.44 -2.98 -18.79
C PHE A 157 -3.38 -2.90 -17.26
N SER A 158 -2.45 -3.64 -16.65
CA SER A 158 -2.24 -3.61 -15.20
C SER A 158 -1.75 -2.23 -14.72
N ARG A 159 -0.89 -1.56 -15.48
CA ARG A 159 -0.48 -0.18 -15.20
C ARG A 159 -1.65 0.80 -15.28
N ILE A 160 -2.45 0.72 -16.36
CA ILE A 160 -3.64 1.57 -16.52
C ILE A 160 -4.60 1.37 -15.35
N PHE A 161 -4.85 0.13 -14.99
CA PHE A 161 -5.71 -0.20 -13.85
C PHE A 161 -5.16 0.34 -12.54
N PHE A 162 -3.86 0.15 -12.29
CA PHE A 162 -3.19 0.64 -11.09
C PHE A 162 -3.21 2.17 -11.01
N PHE A 163 -2.97 2.88 -12.12
CA PHE A 163 -3.07 4.34 -12.18
C PHE A 163 -4.48 4.82 -11.85
N HIS A 164 -5.50 4.10 -12.31
CA HIS A 164 -6.88 4.41 -11.98
C HIS A 164 -7.16 4.30 -10.49
N ILE A 165 -6.78 3.19 -9.84
CA ILE A 165 -6.95 3.02 -8.38
C ILE A 165 -6.18 4.12 -7.63
N GLN A 166 -4.96 4.42 -8.03
CA GLN A 166 -4.17 5.51 -7.43
C GLN A 166 -4.84 6.88 -7.58
N GLY A 167 -5.48 7.13 -8.72
CA GLY A 167 -6.28 8.34 -8.94
C GLY A 167 -7.45 8.46 -7.99
N ILE A 168 -8.17 7.35 -7.73
CA ILE A 168 -9.24 7.31 -6.73
C ILE A 168 -8.68 7.67 -5.34
N VAL A 169 -7.62 6.98 -4.92
CA VAL A 169 -7.01 7.22 -3.61
C VAL A 169 -6.54 8.67 -3.47
N ALA A 170 -5.90 9.23 -4.49
CA ALA A 170 -5.43 10.61 -4.48
C ALA A 170 -6.59 11.62 -4.40
N THR A 171 -7.70 11.37 -5.12
CA THR A 171 -8.87 12.23 -5.14
C THR A 171 -9.51 12.36 -3.76
N TYR A 172 -9.55 11.28 -3.00
CA TYR A 172 -10.17 11.24 -1.67
C TYR A 172 -9.16 11.27 -0.52
N SER A 173 -7.95 11.77 -0.74
CA SER A 173 -6.89 11.84 0.28
C SER A 173 -7.26 12.65 1.53
N TYR A 174 -8.20 13.58 1.43
CA TYR A 174 -8.70 14.41 2.54
C TYR A 174 -10.24 14.33 2.66
N PRO A 175 -10.83 13.17 2.95
CA PRO A 175 -12.26 13.08 3.14
C PRO A 175 -12.69 13.82 4.41
N HIS A 176 -13.84 14.46 4.33
CA HIS A 176 -14.49 15.13 5.45
C HIS A 176 -15.41 14.19 6.24
N GLU A 177 -15.36 12.90 5.96
CA GLU A 177 -16.21 11.85 6.52
C GLU A 177 -15.36 10.63 6.97
N PRO A 178 -15.87 9.78 7.89
CA PRO A 178 -15.24 8.51 8.24
C PRO A 178 -15.06 7.61 7.01
N ILE A 179 -14.00 6.80 7.02
CA ILE A 179 -13.66 5.95 5.87
C ILE A 179 -14.77 4.95 5.56
N GLU A 180 -15.46 4.44 6.56
CA GLU A 180 -16.56 3.50 6.41
C GLU A 180 -17.71 4.12 5.62
N VAL A 181 -18.06 5.38 5.93
CA VAL A 181 -19.11 6.14 5.23
C VAL A 181 -18.70 6.44 3.79
N LEU A 182 -17.45 6.84 3.58
CA LEU A 182 -16.90 7.07 2.25
C LEU A 182 -16.96 5.80 1.40
N MET A 183 -16.50 4.66 1.95
CA MET A 183 -16.53 3.38 1.23
C MET A 183 -17.95 2.93 0.93
N GLU A 184 -18.87 3.01 1.88
CA GLU A 184 -20.29 2.66 1.64
C GLU A 184 -20.89 3.48 0.48
N ARG A 185 -20.64 4.78 0.46
CA ARG A 185 -21.17 5.69 -0.56
C ARG A 185 -20.53 5.51 -1.94
N LEU A 186 -19.23 5.24 -2.01
CA LEU A 186 -18.48 5.25 -3.27
C LEU A 186 -18.17 3.86 -3.83
N THR A 187 -18.33 2.80 -3.07
CA THR A 187 -18.09 1.43 -3.56
C THR A 187 -18.82 1.13 -4.87
N PRO A 188 -20.12 1.49 -5.06
CA PRO A 188 -20.79 1.27 -6.35
C PRO A 188 -20.08 1.96 -7.52
N THR A 189 -19.57 3.17 -7.32
CA THR A 189 -18.82 3.92 -8.35
C THR A 189 -17.46 3.28 -8.62
N PHE A 190 -16.78 2.80 -7.58
CA PHE A 190 -15.49 2.11 -7.75
C PHE A 190 -15.66 0.80 -8.50
N ASP A 191 -16.72 0.04 -8.23
CA ASP A 191 -17.03 -1.20 -8.91
C ASP A 191 -17.38 -0.97 -10.38
N GLU A 192 -18.21 0.03 -10.68
CA GLU A 192 -18.54 0.45 -12.04
C GLU A 192 -17.28 0.83 -12.83
N ALA A 193 -16.34 1.55 -12.20
CA ALA A 193 -15.10 1.90 -12.83
C ALA A 193 -14.22 0.67 -13.17
N VAL A 194 -14.20 -0.33 -12.31
CA VAL A 194 -13.54 -1.63 -12.61
C VAL A 194 -14.18 -2.30 -13.80
N GLU A 195 -15.51 -2.34 -13.86
CA GLU A 195 -16.27 -2.94 -14.98
C GLU A 195 -15.98 -2.22 -16.31
N ILE A 196 -16.03 -0.89 -16.31
CA ILE A 196 -15.75 -0.07 -17.51
C ILE A 196 -14.33 -0.33 -18.02
N LEU A 197 -13.33 -0.38 -17.14
CA LEU A 197 -11.95 -0.68 -17.53
C LEU A 197 -11.82 -2.09 -18.13
N LEU A 198 -12.42 -3.10 -17.50
CA LEU A 198 -12.40 -4.47 -18.01
C LEU A 198 -13.09 -4.59 -19.37
N LEU A 199 -14.24 -3.93 -19.54
CA LEU A 199 -14.94 -3.88 -20.84
C LEU A 199 -14.07 -3.23 -21.90
N GLY A 200 -13.43 -2.10 -21.58
CA GLY A 200 -12.50 -1.41 -22.47
C GLY A 200 -11.29 -2.26 -22.85
N PHE A 201 -10.71 -3.00 -21.88
CA PHE A 201 -9.60 -3.91 -22.16
C PHE A 201 -10.04 -5.08 -23.05
N LYS A 202 -11.19 -5.71 -22.77
CA LYS A 202 -11.75 -6.79 -23.60
C LYS A 202 -12.00 -6.32 -25.04
N GLU A 203 -12.54 -5.12 -25.21
CA GLU A 203 -12.79 -4.55 -26.54
C GLU A 203 -11.48 -4.29 -27.30
N LYS A 204 -10.46 -3.74 -26.63
CA LYS A 204 -9.11 -3.57 -27.20
C LYS A 204 -8.44 -4.89 -27.62
N LEU A 205 -8.81 -6.01 -27.00
CA LEU A 205 -8.33 -7.33 -27.40
C LEU A 205 -8.96 -7.82 -28.68
N LYS A 206 -10.25 -7.58 -28.90
CA LYS A 206 -10.97 -7.98 -30.11
C LYS A 206 -10.45 -7.29 -31.37
N HIS A 207 -10.09 -6.00 -31.26
CA HIS A 207 -9.66 -5.18 -32.40
C HIS A 207 -8.19 -5.37 -32.84
N LYS A 208 -7.42 -6.30 -32.30
CA LYS A 208 -6.06 -6.62 -32.76
C LYS A 208 -5.96 -7.89 -33.62
N GLY A 209 -7.08 -8.35 -34.17
CA GLY A 209 -7.16 -9.38 -35.19
C GLY A 209 -7.20 -8.84 -36.63
N LEU A 210 -6.87 -7.56 -36.85
CA LEU A 210 -6.72 -6.95 -38.17
C LEU A 210 -5.29 -6.50 -38.38
#